data_5b8ae6db786fa3fea78e4ba2e36d1ee7
#
_entry.id   5b8ae6db786fa3fea78e4ba2e36d1ee7
#
_cell.length_a   1.000
_cell.length_b   1.000
_cell.length_c   1.000
_cell.angle_alpha   90.00
_cell.angle_beta   90.00
_cell.angle_gamma   90.00
#
_symmetry.space_group_name_H-M   'P 1'
#
loop_
_entity.id
_entity.type
_entity.pdbx_description
1 polymer ?
#
loop_
_entity_poly.entity_id
_entity_poly.type
_entity_poly.pdbx_seq_one_letter_code
_entity_poly.pdbx_strand_id
1 'polypeptide(L)'
;MWIRRLALAGFSFLAMGLGVPAESFLSSTHPALDGPALLASDNVPAQSLAPSVTSPEGAALQSKSAREDLILLTVDKSRLSADLSTLPEAGKSSELLKTFRIAIGKEDGDKQREGDNRTPEGIYFTAKPIDGKALPQKYGPIAIPIDFPNPIDKFSRKTGYGIWLHGVEKDTRVDQAKVTEGCVAFYNSDIESLTSWLQPDQSIVVIAHDASVVNKVEDQKAVQQRTEEWAAAWKARELDKYMAFYSPEFVNADKNLKAWHAYKQAVFGTYKEMTIEFDVMRVITHPKYALSLMNQDFRGDKHFTSVGRKMLYWMRGTDGRWYITREVFENRKIKPMKFSQAEIANLSSRRSSASISTGIGSTPNL
;
A
#
# COMPACT_ATOMS: atom_id res chain seq x y z
N MET A 1 -54.86 11.35 -28.40
CA MET A 1 -55.80 10.22 -28.16
C MET A 1 -55.14 9.27 -27.22
N TRP A 2 -55.78 9.10 -26.03
CA TRP A 2 -55.51 8.18 -24.91
C TRP A 2 -54.23 8.46 -24.07
N ILE A 3 -54.24 9.12 -22.96
CA ILE A 3 -54.91 9.25 -21.64
C ILE A 3 -54.75 8.02 -20.71
N ARG A 4 -54.10 8.35 -19.52
CA ARG A 4 -54.28 7.86 -18.15
C ARG A 4 -53.46 6.59 -17.75
N ARG A 5 -52.90 6.41 -16.53
CA ARG A 5 -53.33 6.94 -15.20
C ARG A 5 -52.17 6.87 -14.19
N LEU A 6 -52.22 7.79 -13.24
CA LEU A 6 -51.65 7.84 -11.90
C LEU A 6 -51.79 6.55 -11.08
N ALA A 7 -50.86 6.28 -10.19
CA ALA A 7 -51.15 5.86 -8.82
C ALA A 7 -50.08 6.38 -7.86
N LEU A 8 -50.50 7.28 -6.97
CA LEU A 8 -49.84 7.63 -5.70
C LEU A 8 -50.04 6.48 -4.73
N ALA A 9 -48.98 6.18 -3.93
CA ALA A 9 -49.18 5.64 -2.59
C ALA A 9 -48.09 6.21 -1.68
N GLY A 10 -48.49 7.18 -0.87
CA GLY A 10 -47.73 7.67 0.25
C GLY A 10 -47.81 6.68 1.42
N PHE A 11 -46.74 6.58 2.18
CA PHE A 11 -46.78 6.14 3.57
C PHE A 11 -45.89 7.05 4.43
N SER A 12 -46.57 7.85 5.22
CA SER A 12 -46.05 8.48 6.41
C SER A 12 -45.74 7.41 7.45
N PHE A 13 -44.56 7.46 8.07
CA PHE A 13 -44.39 6.95 9.41
C PHE A 13 -43.59 7.92 10.28
N LEU A 14 -44.17 8.13 11.39
CA LEU A 14 -43.93 9.00 12.52
C LEU A 14 -42.61 8.65 13.23
N ALA A 15 -42.00 9.70 13.78
CA ALA A 15 -40.83 9.63 14.65
C ALA A 15 -41.11 8.84 15.93
N MET A 16 -40.09 8.15 16.41
CA MET A 16 -39.64 8.12 17.82
C MET A 16 -38.43 7.22 17.99
N GLY A 17 -37.46 7.68 18.81
CA GLY A 17 -36.56 6.77 19.51
C GLY A 17 -35.08 6.95 19.23
N LEU A 18 -34.45 7.70 20.08
CA LEU A 18 -33.04 7.73 20.42
C LEU A 18 -32.37 6.36 20.40
N GLY A 19 -31.35 6.19 19.60
CA GLY A 19 -30.47 5.04 19.63
C GLY A 19 -29.41 5.17 18.54
N VAL A 20 -28.23 5.62 18.90
CA VAL A 20 -27.06 5.60 18.01
C VAL A 20 -26.65 4.14 17.82
N PRO A 21 -26.74 3.54 16.65
CA PRO A 21 -26.15 2.22 16.45
C PRO A 21 -24.65 2.36 16.26
N ALA A 22 -23.91 1.69 17.15
CA ALA A 22 -22.55 1.28 16.88
C ALA A 22 -22.53 0.47 15.58
N GLU A 23 -21.52 0.71 14.76
CA GLU A 23 -21.32 -0.03 13.51
C GLU A 23 -21.22 -1.54 13.79
N SER A 24 -22.25 -2.27 13.42
CA SER A 24 -22.23 -3.73 13.35
C SER A 24 -21.64 -4.13 11.98
N PHE A 25 -20.37 -4.43 11.95
CA PHE A 25 -19.79 -5.22 10.88
C PHE A 25 -19.94 -6.70 11.24
N LEU A 26 -20.52 -7.42 10.31
CA LEU A 26 -20.79 -8.85 10.35
C LEU A 26 -19.57 -9.64 10.81
N SER A 27 -19.70 -10.26 11.98
CA SER A 27 -18.83 -11.29 12.50
C SER A 27 -19.26 -12.63 11.95
N SER A 28 -18.40 -13.29 11.22
CA SER A 28 -18.52 -14.73 10.97
C SER A 28 -17.93 -15.47 12.16
N THR A 29 -18.80 -16.15 12.89
CA THR A 29 -18.50 -17.03 14.01
C THR A 29 -17.83 -18.31 13.57
N HIS A 30 -16.74 -18.72 14.24
CA HIS A 30 -16.39 -20.13 14.46
C HIS A 30 -15.97 -20.35 15.92
N PRO A 31 -16.23 -21.54 16.48
CA PRO A 31 -16.36 -21.74 17.91
C PRO A 31 -15.05 -22.04 18.64
N ALA A 32 -15.10 -21.74 19.94
CA ALA A 32 -14.09 -22.03 20.93
C ALA A 32 -13.97 -23.55 21.21
N LEU A 33 -12.77 -23.98 21.54
CA LEU A 33 -12.51 -25.21 22.30
C LEU A 33 -11.63 -24.92 23.50
N ASP A 34 -12.13 -25.40 24.63
CA ASP A 34 -11.64 -25.23 26.00
C ASP A 34 -10.34 -26.00 26.34
N GLY A 35 -9.56 -25.42 27.18
CA GLY A 35 -8.72 -25.68 28.31
C GLY A 35 -7.88 -26.99 28.42
N PRO A 36 -7.12 -27.24 29.49
CA PRO A 36 -6.93 -26.49 30.74
C PRO A 36 -5.47 -26.22 31.15
N ALA A 37 -5.33 -25.45 32.22
CA ALA A 37 -4.10 -25.11 32.95
C ALA A 37 -3.53 -26.27 33.78
N LEU A 38 -2.21 -26.23 34.06
CA LEU A 38 -1.59 -26.71 35.32
C LEU A 38 -0.11 -26.26 35.41
N LEU A 39 0.11 -25.35 36.36
CA LEU A 39 0.93 -25.44 37.58
C LEU A 39 2.47 -25.47 37.47
N ALA A 40 3.01 -24.58 38.27
CA ALA A 40 4.37 -24.23 38.65
C ALA A 40 5.23 -25.36 39.25
N SER A 41 6.54 -25.16 39.21
CA SER A 41 7.34 -25.19 40.46
C SER A 41 8.81 -24.82 40.25
N ASP A 42 9.28 -24.13 41.24
CA ASP A 42 10.59 -23.59 41.55
C ASP A 42 11.81 -24.57 41.43
N ASN A 43 12.99 -24.01 41.15
CA ASN A 43 14.14 -24.02 42.07
C ASN A 43 15.42 -23.50 41.38
N VAL A 44 16.05 -22.50 42.01
CA VAL A 44 17.48 -22.13 41.95
C VAL A 44 18.13 -22.86 43.15
N PRO A 45 19.46 -23.23 43.17
CA PRO A 45 20.57 -22.28 43.15
C PRO A 45 21.97 -22.72 42.66
N ALA A 46 22.81 -21.69 42.54
CA ALA A 46 24.20 -21.54 43.03
C ALA A 46 25.42 -22.03 42.22
N GLN A 47 26.17 -21.02 41.81
CA GLN A 47 27.62 -20.75 41.93
C GLN A 47 28.65 -21.81 41.54
N SER A 48 29.60 -21.38 40.66
CA SER A 48 31.04 -21.41 40.93
C SER A 48 31.87 -20.72 39.85
N LEU A 49 32.56 -19.65 40.24
CA LEU A 49 33.94 -19.20 40.00
C LEU A 49 34.67 -19.48 38.67
N ALA A 50 35.21 -18.36 38.15
CA ALA A 50 36.12 -18.17 37.02
C ALA A 50 37.47 -18.87 37.17
N PRO A 51 38.33 -18.89 36.08
CA PRO A 51 39.17 -17.71 35.85
C PRO A 51 39.33 -17.29 34.38
N SER A 52 39.70 -16.02 34.26
CA SER A 52 40.08 -15.25 33.08
C SER A 52 41.19 -15.87 32.25
N VAL A 53 41.02 -15.87 30.92
CA VAL A 53 42.11 -15.85 29.95
C VAL A 53 41.83 -14.73 28.95
N THR A 54 42.67 -13.74 29.00
CA THR A 54 42.81 -12.68 28.00
C THR A 54 43.49 -13.25 26.76
N SER A 55 42.89 -12.98 25.59
CA SER A 55 43.60 -12.89 24.29
C SER A 55 42.73 -12.27 23.21
N PRO A 56 43.30 -11.75 22.12
CA PRO A 56 43.13 -10.36 21.74
C PRO A 56 42.14 -10.16 20.59
N GLU A 57 41.76 -8.91 20.44
CA GLU A 57 41.20 -8.25 19.22
C GLU A 57 40.76 -9.18 18.08
N GLY A 58 39.53 -9.65 18.17
CA GLY A 58 38.71 -9.99 17.03
C GLY A 58 37.80 -8.81 16.75
N ALA A 59 38.03 -8.15 15.63
CA ALA A 59 37.19 -7.09 15.15
C ALA A 59 35.73 -7.46 15.33
N ALA A 60 35.04 -6.75 16.21
CA ALA A 60 33.59 -6.81 16.33
C ALA A 60 33.01 -6.43 14.97
N LEU A 61 32.62 -7.41 14.19
CA LEU A 61 31.62 -7.26 13.13
C LEU A 61 30.38 -6.68 13.82
N GLN A 62 30.27 -5.35 13.77
CA GLN A 62 29.04 -4.67 14.11
C GLN A 62 27.93 -5.39 13.31
N SER A 63 27.12 -6.15 13.99
CA SER A 63 25.89 -6.67 13.43
C SER A 63 25.07 -5.45 13.03
N LYS A 64 25.14 -5.07 11.75
CA LYS A 64 24.26 -4.05 11.20
C LYS A 64 22.85 -4.52 11.47
N SER A 65 22.11 -3.77 12.28
CA SER A 65 20.77 -4.09 12.74
C SER A 65 19.89 -4.44 11.53
N ALA A 66 19.08 -5.49 11.67
CA ALA A 66 18.07 -5.84 10.68
C ALA A 66 17.20 -4.63 10.40
N ARG A 67 17.03 -4.26 9.13
CA ARG A 67 16.19 -3.14 8.71
C ARG A 67 14.75 -3.62 8.60
N GLU A 68 13.81 -2.81 9.08
CA GLU A 68 12.38 -3.09 8.98
C GLU A 68 11.72 -2.08 8.05
N ASP A 69 11.44 -2.48 6.81
CA ASP A 69 10.83 -1.61 5.80
C ASP A 69 9.67 -2.32 5.07
N LEU A 70 8.80 -1.52 4.46
CA LEU A 70 7.92 -2.03 3.41
C LEU A 70 8.68 -2.11 2.09
N ILE A 71 8.06 -2.75 1.10
CA ILE A 71 8.58 -2.84 -0.26
C ILE A 71 7.77 -1.96 -1.18
N LEU A 72 8.49 -1.24 -2.03
CA LEU A 72 7.97 -0.40 -3.10
C LEU A 72 8.47 -0.91 -4.45
N LEU A 73 7.56 -1.15 -5.38
CA LEU A 73 7.85 -1.36 -6.79
C LEU A 73 7.42 -0.12 -7.57
N THR A 74 8.36 0.60 -8.15
CA THR A 74 8.07 1.80 -8.97
C THR A 74 8.19 1.46 -10.44
N VAL A 75 7.09 1.51 -11.17
CA VAL A 75 6.99 1.23 -12.60
C VAL A 75 7.10 2.54 -13.39
N ASP A 76 8.10 2.62 -14.25
CA ASP A 76 8.31 3.69 -15.22
C ASP A 76 7.87 3.22 -16.61
N LYS A 77 6.75 3.76 -17.07
CA LYS A 77 6.17 3.38 -18.37
C LYS A 77 6.98 3.91 -19.54
N SER A 78 7.62 5.08 -19.40
CA SER A 78 8.44 5.70 -20.46
C SER A 78 9.74 4.96 -20.69
N ARG A 79 10.34 4.43 -19.61
CA ARG A 79 11.61 3.70 -19.66
C ARG A 79 11.42 2.19 -19.77
N LEU A 80 10.19 1.70 -19.67
CA LEU A 80 9.87 0.27 -19.63
C LEU A 80 10.67 -0.47 -18.56
N SER A 81 10.76 0.11 -17.39
CA SER A 81 11.49 -0.44 -16.24
C SER A 81 10.65 -0.43 -14.98
N ALA A 82 10.97 -1.31 -14.04
CA ALA A 82 10.40 -1.32 -12.71
C ALA A 82 11.52 -1.42 -11.67
N ASP A 83 11.54 -0.51 -10.72
CA ASP A 83 12.52 -0.43 -9.65
C ASP A 83 11.92 -0.98 -8.35
N LEU A 84 12.50 -2.06 -7.84
CA LEU A 84 12.21 -2.61 -6.52
C LEU A 84 13.08 -1.89 -5.51
N SER A 85 12.47 -1.32 -4.49
CA SER A 85 13.17 -0.58 -3.45
C SER A 85 12.55 -0.82 -2.07
N THR A 86 13.29 -0.48 -1.02
CA THR A 86 12.71 -0.38 0.32
C THR A 86 11.84 0.88 0.41
N LEU A 87 10.78 0.81 1.22
CA LEU A 87 9.95 1.95 1.59
C LEU A 87 10.07 2.16 3.11
N PRO A 88 11.06 2.93 3.55
CA PRO A 88 11.29 3.22 4.96
C PRO A 88 10.20 4.12 5.55
N GLU A 89 10.25 4.33 6.86
CA GLU A 89 9.44 5.36 7.51
C GLU A 89 9.71 6.73 6.92
N ALA A 90 8.70 7.58 6.98
CA ALA A 90 8.77 8.94 6.47
C ALA A 90 10.01 9.68 7.04
N GLY A 91 10.74 10.37 6.18
CA GLY A 91 11.98 11.05 6.51
C GLY A 91 13.25 10.21 6.44
N LYS A 92 13.17 8.88 6.22
CA LYS A 92 14.33 8.01 6.02
C LYS A 92 14.57 7.74 4.53
N SER A 93 15.81 7.37 4.17
CA SER A 93 16.20 7.11 2.78
C SER A 93 15.78 5.72 2.31
N SER A 94 15.21 5.65 1.11
CA SER A 94 14.94 4.41 0.37
C SER A 94 16.24 3.82 -0.21
N GLU A 95 16.27 2.52 -0.39
CA GLU A 95 17.36 1.79 -1.02
C GLU A 95 16.86 1.03 -2.24
N LEU A 96 17.49 1.24 -3.40
CA LEU A 96 17.18 0.50 -4.61
C LEU A 96 17.78 -0.91 -4.52
N LEU A 97 16.92 -1.91 -4.61
CA LEU A 97 17.28 -3.32 -4.52
C LEU A 97 17.56 -3.94 -5.89
N LYS A 98 16.66 -3.72 -6.85
CA LYS A 98 16.77 -4.27 -8.21
C LYS A 98 15.95 -3.46 -9.22
N THR A 99 16.44 -3.39 -10.46
CA THR A 99 15.71 -2.86 -11.62
C THR A 99 15.36 -4.01 -12.56
N PHE A 100 14.14 -4.00 -13.06
CA PHE A 100 13.59 -4.98 -13.99
C PHE A 100 13.25 -4.31 -15.31
N ARG A 101 13.41 -5.04 -16.42
CA ARG A 101 12.77 -4.70 -17.69
C ARG A 101 11.34 -5.19 -17.69
N ILE A 102 10.43 -4.41 -18.26
CA ILE A 102 9.01 -4.73 -18.32
C ILE A 102 8.41 -4.47 -19.69
N ALA A 103 7.22 -5.04 -19.90
CA ALA A 103 6.31 -4.63 -20.96
C ALA A 103 4.97 -4.19 -20.35
N ILE A 104 4.25 -3.32 -21.06
CA ILE A 104 3.03 -2.67 -20.58
C ILE A 104 1.88 -2.81 -21.57
N GLY A 105 0.77 -2.14 -21.28
CA GLY A 105 -0.41 -2.06 -22.16
C GLY A 105 -0.09 -1.53 -23.55
N LYS A 106 -0.84 -2.01 -24.55
CA LYS A 106 -0.66 -1.65 -25.98
C LYS A 106 -0.84 -0.16 -26.25
N GLU A 107 -1.67 0.50 -25.45
CA GLU A 107 -2.02 1.91 -25.60
C GLU A 107 -1.32 2.80 -24.57
N ASP A 108 -0.89 3.97 -25.02
CA ASP A 108 -0.25 4.99 -24.16
C ASP A 108 -1.25 5.71 -23.27
N GLY A 109 -0.72 6.30 -22.20
CA GLY A 109 -1.46 7.10 -21.25
C GLY A 109 -1.99 6.27 -20.07
N ASP A 110 -2.73 6.92 -19.22
CA ASP A 110 -3.32 6.34 -18.01
C ASP A 110 -4.64 5.63 -18.33
N LYS A 111 -4.84 4.46 -17.73
CA LYS A 111 -6.08 3.70 -17.88
C LYS A 111 -7.29 4.48 -17.37
N GLN A 112 -8.34 4.58 -18.21
CA GLN A 112 -9.59 5.26 -17.89
C GLN A 112 -10.79 4.32 -17.84
N ARG A 113 -10.82 3.32 -18.74
CA ARG A 113 -11.98 2.43 -18.88
C ARG A 113 -11.56 1.00 -19.21
N GLU A 114 -12.45 0.07 -18.94
CA GLU A 114 -12.30 -1.32 -19.35
C GLU A 114 -12.06 -1.43 -20.87
N GLY A 115 -11.15 -2.31 -21.28
CA GLY A 115 -10.83 -2.56 -22.69
C GLY A 115 -9.96 -1.49 -23.38
N ASP A 116 -9.51 -0.45 -22.69
CA ASP A 116 -8.69 0.61 -23.29
C ASP A 116 -7.20 0.24 -23.50
N ASN A 117 -6.81 -0.98 -23.13
CA ASN A 117 -5.47 -1.53 -23.26
C ASN A 117 -4.34 -0.67 -22.62
N ARG A 118 -4.69 0.23 -21.72
CA ARG A 118 -3.74 1.12 -21.03
C ARG A 118 -3.37 0.56 -19.67
N THR A 119 -2.09 0.71 -19.32
CA THR A 119 -1.63 0.47 -17.95
C THR A 119 -1.99 1.67 -17.08
N PRO A 120 -2.65 1.46 -15.92
CA PRO A 120 -3.04 2.56 -15.05
C PRO A 120 -1.84 3.30 -14.46
N GLU A 121 -2.06 4.53 -14.01
CA GLU A 121 -1.06 5.34 -13.29
C GLU A 121 -1.62 5.74 -11.93
N GLY A 122 -0.87 5.40 -10.87
CA GLY A 122 -1.29 5.63 -9.49
C GLY A 122 -0.47 4.82 -8.48
N ILE A 123 -0.98 4.78 -7.25
CA ILE A 123 -0.40 4.06 -6.10
C ILE A 123 -1.34 2.91 -5.75
N TYR A 124 -0.84 1.68 -5.79
CA TYR A 124 -1.62 0.46 -5.64
C TYR A 124 -1.01 -0.46 -4.58
N PHE A 125 -1.83 -1.32 -4.00
CA PHE A 125 -1.38 -2.43 -3.16
C PHE A 125 -1.40 -3.74 -3.95
N THR A 126 -0.41 -4.59 -3.67
CA THR A 126 -0.40 -5.95 -4.22
C THR A 126 -1.43 -6.82 -3.49
N ALA A 127 -2.05 -7.76 -4.21
CA ALA A 127 -2.86 -8.80 -3.63
C ALA A 127 -2.12 -10.15 -3.61
N LYS A 128 -2.80 -11.20 -3.14
CA LYS A 128 -2.23 -12.54 -3.08
C LYS A 128 -1.84 -13.03 -4.50
N PRO A 129 -0.61 -13.53 -4.68
CA PRO A 129 -0.18 -14.12 -5.94
C PRO A 129 -1.08 -15.28 -6.39
N ILE A 130 -1.25 -15.41 -7.69
CA ILE A 130 -2.01 -16.48 -8.35
C ILE A 130 -1.00 -17.37 -9.07
N ASP A 131 -1.04 -18.68 -8.79
CA ASP A 131 -0.20 -19.67 -9.48
C ASP A 131 -0.57 -19.72 -10.97
N GLY A 132 0.42 -19.67 -11.86
CA GLY A 132 0.22 -19.74 -13.31
C GLY A 132 -0.49 -20.99 -13.80
N LYS A 133 -0.44 -22.09 -13.04
CA LYS A 133 -1.20 -23.32 -13.34
C LYS A 133 -2.72 -23.09 -13.32
N ALA A 134 -3.18 -22.07 -12.58
CA ALA A 134 -4.59 -21.67 -12.51
C ALA A 134 -4.96 -20.62 -13.56
N LEU A 135 -4.02 -20.20 -14.42
CA LEU A 135 -4.18 -19.11 -15.37
C LEU A 135 -3.92 -19.56 -16.81
N PRO A 136 -4.46 -18.83 -17.80
CA PRO A 136 -4.02 -19.00 -19.19
C PRO A 136 -2.51 -18.80 -19.34
N GLN A 137 -1.87 -19.58 -20.19
CA GLN A 137 -0.42 -19.64 -20.39
C GLN A 137 0.21 -18.24 -20.70
N LYS A 138 -0.55 -17.34 -21.31
CA LYS A 138 -0.11 -15.96 -21.60
C LYS A 138 0.35 -15.16 -20.38
N TYR A 139 0.00 -15.58 -19.15
CA TYR A 139 0.37 -14.91 -17.89
C TYR A 139 1.60 -15.52 -17.22
N GLY A 140 2.23 -16.53 -17.84
CA GLY A 140 3.45 -17.15 -17.32
C GLY A 140 3.25 -17.91 -16.02
N PRO A 141 4.33 -18.05 -15.20
CA PRO A 141 4.29 -18.91 -14.01
C PRO A 141 3.51 -18.31 -12.84
N ILE A 142 3.37 -16.99 -12.76
CA ILE A 142 2.77 -16.28 -11.64
C ILE A 142 2.13 -14.98 -12.09
N ALA A 143 1.00 -14.61 -11.47
CA ALA A 143 0.41 -13.28 -11.56
C ALA A 143 0.17 -12.71 -10.15
N ILE A 144 0.50 -11.43 -9.96
CA ILE A 144 0.29 -10.68 -8.71
C ILE A 144 -0.71 -9.56 -9.01
N PRO A 145 -1.98 -9.69 -8.60
CA PRO A 145 -2.96 -8.63 -8.80
C PRO A 145 -2.59 -7.36 -8.02
N ILE A 146 -3.01 -6.21 -8.55
CA ILE A 146 -3.02 -4.93 -7.82
C ILE A 146 -4.46 -4.45 -7.63
N ASP A 147 -4.69 -3.59 -6.64
CA ASP A 147 -6.03 -3.11 -6.23
C ASP A 147 -6.62 -2.03 -7.15
N PHE A 148 -6.33 -2.11 -8.48
CA PHE A 148 -6.99 -1.25 -9.46
C PHE A 148 -8.47 -1.70 -9.68
N PRO A 149 -9.45 -0.77 -9.67
CA PRO A 149 -9.35 0.65 -9.37
C PRO A 149 -9.31 0.94 -7.87
N ASN A 150 -8.32 1.72 -7.43
CA ASN A 150 -8.16 2.17 -6.05
C ASN A 150 -9.19 3.28 -5.67
N PRO A 151 -9.21 3.82 -4.42
CA PRO A 151 -10.14 4.89 -4.04
C PRO A 151 -10.08 6.15 -4.90
N ILE A 152 -8.90 6.53 -5.43
CA ILE A 152 -8.74 7.70 -6.32
C ILE A 152 -9.20 7.40 -7.75
N ASP A 153 -8.92 6.20 -8.25
CA ASP A 153 -9.43 5.76 -9.55
C ASP A 153 -10.95 5.73 -9.58
N LYS A 154 -11.59 5.20 -8.52
CA LYS A 154 -13.06 5.20 -8.35
C LYS A 154 -13.62 6.61 -8.27
N PHE A 155 -12.93 7.51 -7.55
CA PHE A 155 -13.30 8.92 -7.51
C PHE A 155 -13.24 9.56 -8.91
N SER A 156 -12.21 9.23 -9.67
CA SER A 156 -12.04 9.67 -11.06
C SER A 156 -12.92 8.90 -12.06
N ARG A 157 -13.85 8.05 -11.57
CA ARG A 157 -14.79 7.25 -12.37
C ARG A 157 -14.08 6.32 -13.38
N LYS A 158 -12.87 5.89 -13.08
CA LYS A 158 -12.18 4.89 -13.88
C LYS A 158 -12.86 3.52 -13.72
N THR A 159 -12.86 2.74 -14.79
CA THR A 159 -13.49 1.41 -14.83
C THR A 159 -12.52 0.34 -15.31
N GLY A 160 -12.92 -0.92 -15.14
CA GLY A 160 -12.13 -2.11 -15.44
C GLY A 160 -11.57 -2.77 -14.18
N TYR A 161 -10.93 -3.90 -14.36
CA TYR A 161 -10.37 -4.74 -13.31
C TYR A 161 -9.26 -5.63 -13.88
N GLY A 162 -8.64 -6.47 -13.04
CA GLY A 162 -7.71 -7.49 -13.51
C GLY A 162 -6.39 -6.93 -14.02
N ILE A 163 -5.89 -5.87 -13.40
CA ILE A 163 -4.53 -5.37 -13.66
C ILE A 163 -3.57 -6.15 -12.77
N TRP A 164 -2.61 -6.82 -13.39
CA TRP A 164 -1.66 -7.71 -12.73
C TRP A 164 -0.22 -7.38 -13.10
N LEU A 165 0.69 -7.71 -12.20
CA LEU A 165 2.10 -7.93 -12.48
C LEU A 165 2.21 -9.42 -12.82
N HIS A 166 2.72 -9.81 -13.99
CA HIS A 166 2.71 -11.22 -14.38
C HIS A 166 3.89 -11.60 -15.30
N GLY A 167 4.16 -12.87 -15.41
CA GLY A 167 5.07 -13.40 -16.42
C GLY A 167 4.45 -13.44 -17.81
N VAL A 168 5.07 -14.18 -18.71
CA VAL A 168 4.64 -14.30 -20.13
C VAL A 168 4.77 -15.72 -20.61
N GLU A 169 4.06 -16.08 -21.66
CA GLU A 169 4.20 -17.40 -22.31
C GLU A 169 5.63 -17.64 -22.79
N LYS A 170 6.24 -16.60 -23.37
CA LYS A 170 7.63 -16.59 -23.85
C LYS A 170 8.29 -15.27 -23.49
N ASP A 171 9.46 -15.30 -22.90
CA ASP A 171 10.19 -14.12 -22.41
C ASP A 171 10.42 -13.06 -23.49
N THR A 172 10.56 -13.47 -24.77
CA THR A 172 10.67 -12.57 -25.93
C THR A 172 9.49 -11.60 -26.09
N ARG A 173 8.34 -11.85 -25.43
CA ARG A 173 7.22 -10.90 -25.42
C ARG A 173 7.53 -9.63 -24.63
N VAL A 174 8.36 -9.73 -23.60
CA VAL A 174 8.75 -8.56 -22.78
C VAL A 174 9.59 -7.58 -23.63
N ASP A 175 10.35 -8.09 -24.58
CA ASP A 175 11.18 -7.27 -25.47
C ASP A 175 10.37 -6.39 -26.43
N GLN A 176 9.10 -6.75 -26.69
CA GLN A 176 8.20 -6.00 -27.58
C GLN A 176 7.56 -4.76 -26.93
N ALA A 177 7.84 -4.49 -25.67
CA ALA A 177 7.43 -3.30 -24.93
C ALA A 177 5.93 -3.15 -24.66
N LYS A 178 5.07 -3.10 -25.68
CA LYS A 178 3.62 -2.83 -25.58
C LYS A 178 2.81 -4.03 -26.05
N VAL A 179 2.59 -5.00 -25.15
CA VAL A 179 2.01 -6.31 -25.50
C VAL A 179 0.81 -6.73 -24.65
N THR A 180 0.51 -5.98 -23.58
CA THR A 180 -0.56 -6.38 -22.65
C THR A 180 -1.86 -5.60 -22.91
N GLU A 181 -2.92 -6.00 -22.23
CA GLU A 181 -4.21 -5.30 -22.23
C GLU A 181 -4.34 -4.34 -21.03
N GLY A 182 -3.19 -3.92 -20.46
CA GLY A 182 -3.09 -2.99 -19.33
C GLY A 182 -2.28 -3.51 -18.14
N CYS A 183 -1.92 -4.77 -18.11
CA CYS A 183 -1.04 -5.37 -17.11
C CYS A 183 0.42 -4.91 -17.27
N VAL A 184 1.26 -5.20 -16.28
CA VAL A 184 2.71 -5.06 -16.35
C VAL A 184 3.33 -6.45 -16.45
N ALA A 185 3.96 -6.75 -17.57
CA ALA A 185 4.59 -8.04 -17.84
C ALA A 185 6.10 -8.00 -17.55
N PHE A 186 6.60 -9.07 -16.96
CA PHE A 186 7.99 -9.28 -16.58
C PHE A 186 8.53 -10.54 -17.28
N TYR A 187 9.85 -10.67 -17.36
CA TYR A 187 10.45 -11.98 -17.63
C TYR A 187 10.02 -12.98 -16.54
N ASN A 188 9.90 -14.25 -16.93
CA ASN A 188 9.37 -15.27 -16.02
C ASN A 188 10.21 -15.44 -14.74
N SER A 189 11.52 -15.45 -14.86
CA SER A 189 12.42 -15.50 -13.70
C SER A 189 12.35 -14.26 -12.80
N ASP A 190 12.03 -13.08 -13.38
CA ASP A 190 11.91 -11.85 -12.63
C ASP A 190 10.63 -11.80 -11.81
N ILE A 191 9.47 -12.20 -12.37
CA ILE A 191 8.22 -12.23 -11.63
C ILE A 191 8.25 -13.29 -10.51
N GLU A 192 8.89 -14.44 -10.72
CA GLU A 192 9.13 -15.44 -9.68
C GLU A 192 9.98 -14.87 -8.55
N SER A 193 11.05 -14.16 -8.89
CA SER A 193 11.90 -13.45 -7.91
C SER A 193 11.12 -12.41 -7.11
N LEU A 194 10.23 -11.64 -7.75
CA LEU A 194 9.42 -10.61 -7.11
C LEU A 194 8.47 -11.17 -6.05
N THR A 195 7.96 -12.39 -6.19
CA THR A 195 7.02 -12.98 -5.21
C THR A 195 7.62 -13.16 -3.82
N SER A 196 8.93 -13.30 -3.70
CA SER A 196 9.61 -13.39 -2.40
C SER A 196 9.69 -12.05 -1.67
N TRP A 197 9.51 -10.94 -2.39
CA TRP A 197 9.61 -9.58 -1.86
C TRP A 197 8.27 -8.89 -1.70
N LEU A 198 7.33 -9.17 -2.60
CA LEU A 198 6.02 -8.52 -2.59
C LEU A 198 5.05 -9.22 -1.63
N GLN A 199 4.79 -8.59 -0.49
CA GLN A 199 3.82 -9.06 0.48
C GLN A 199 2.41 -8.62 0.11
N PRO A 200 1.44 -9.55 0.03
CA PRO A 200 0.04 -9.23 -0.22
C PRO A 200 -0.50 -8.18 0.75
N ASP A 201 -1.23 -7.23 0.22
CA ASP A 201 -1.88 -6.13 0.96
C ASP A 201 -0.95 -5.17 1.71
N GLN A 202 0.37 -5.30 1.55
CA GLN A 202 1.36 -4.46 2.23
C GLN A 202 2.37 -3.83 1.29
N SER A 203 2.87 -4.58 0.30
CA SER A 203 3.77 -4.01 -0.70
C SER A 203 3.02 -3.06 -1.63
N ILE A 204 3.70 -1.97 -1.99
CA ILE A 204 3.11 -0.90 -2.78
C ILE A 204 3.70 -0.91 -4.18
N VAL A 205 2.85 -0.70 -5.17
CA VAL A 205 3.21 -0.53 -6.58
C VAL A 205 2.83 0.88 -6.99
N VAL A 206 3.81 1.68 -7.37
CA VAL A 206 3.57 2.99 -7.98
C VAL A 206 3.80 2.86 -9.47
N ILE A 207 2.82 3.23 -10.27
CA ILE A 207 2.91 3.22 -11.73
C ILE A 207 2.79 4.66 -12.21
N ALA A 208 3.81 5.15 -12.92
CA ALA A 208 3.83 6.49 -13.51
C ALA A 208 4.31 6.44 -14.96
N HIS A 209 3.95 7.46 -15.75
CA HIS A 209 4.54 7.62 -17.09
C HIS A 209 6.04 7.82 -16.97
N ASP A 210 6.46 8.72 -16.09
CA ASP A 210 7.85 9.02 -15.75
C ASP A 210 8.04 8.85 -14.24
N ALA A 211 8.85 7.88 -13.83
CA ALA A 211 9.08 7.60 -12.41
C ALA A 211 9.97 8.66 -11.72
N SER A 212 10.68 9.51 -12.47
CA SER A 212 11.53 10.57 -11.90
C SER A 212 10.76 11.61 -11.11
N VAL A 213 9.43 11.70 -11.33
CA VAL A 213 8.53 12.62 -10.63
C VAL A 213 7.77 11.97 -9.46
N VAL A 214 8.02 10.68 -9.20
CA VAL A 214 7.47 9.96 -8.05
C VAL A 214 8.35 10.21 -6.82
N ASN A 215 7.72 10.29 -5.64
CA ASN A 215 8.40 10.46 -4.36
C ASN A 215 9.36 11.67 -4.30
N LYS A 216 8.97 12.78 -4.90
CA LYS A 216 9.73 14.03 -4.77
C LYS A 216 9.84 14.42 -3.30
N VAL A 217 11.05 14.75 -2.88
CA VAL A 217 11.38 15.03 -1.47
C VAL A 217 10.51 16.14 -0.89
N GLU A 218 10.28 17.21 -1.67
CA GLU A 218 9.47 18.37 -1.26
C GLU A 218 8.02 17.96 -1.03
N ASP A 219 7.46 17.13 -1.92
CA ASP A 219 6.09 16.64 -1.83
C ASP A 219 5.93 15.68 -0.65
N GLN A 220 6.88 14.76 -0.46
CA GLN A 220 6.88 13.85 0.68
C GLN A 220 6.92 14.61 2.01
N LYS A 221 7.81 15.60 2.14
CA LYS A 221 7.89 16.46 3.33
C LYS A 221 6.59 17.24 3.58
N ALA A 222 6.02 17.83 2.53
CA ALA A 222 4.79 18.60 2.65
C ALA A 222 3.62 17.71 3.09
N VAL A 223 3.47 16.51 2.51
CA VAL A 223 2.41 15.55 2.88
C VAL A 223 2.66 14.97 4.27
N GLN A 224 3.90 14.69 4.64
CA GLN A 224 4.25 14.24 5.99
C GLN A 224 3.84 15.28 7.03
N GLN A 225 4.26 16.55 6.86
CA GLN A 225 3.91 17.64 7.76
C GLN A 225 2.39 17.80 7.88
N ARG A 226 1.66 17.78 6.75
CA ARG A 226 0.19 17.86 6.75
C ARG A 226 -0.45 16.70 7.50
N THR A 227 0.12 15.49 7.39
CA THR A 227 -0.37 14.30 8.10
C THR A 227 -0.13 14.41 9.61
N GLU A 228 1.02 14.92 10.02
CA GLU A 228 1.35 15.16 11.44
C GLU A 228 0.44 16.24 12.06
N GLU A 229 0.22 17.35 11.36
CA GLU A 229 -0.70 18.41 11.77
C GLU A 229 -2.16 17.89 11.88
N TRP A 230 -2.62 17.11 10.90
CA TRP A 230 -3.92 16.44 10.93
C TRP A 230 -4.05 15.51 12.14
N ALA A 231 -3.04 14.69 12.41
CA ALA A 231 -3.03 13.79 13.55
C ALA A 231 -3.04 14.56 14.88
N ALA A 232 -2.31 15.66 14.97
CA ALA A 232 -2.30 16.53 16.14
C ALA A 232 -3.68 17.17 16.40
N ALA A 233 -4.33 17.70 15.36
CA ALA A 233 -5.68 18.26 15.47
C ALA A 233 -6.71 17.21 15.91
N TRP A 234 -6.59 15.96 15.44
CA TRP A 234 -7.45 14.88 15.89
C TRP A 234 -7.20 14.53 17.37
N LYS A 235 -5.94 14.36 17.78
CA LYS A 235 -5.57 14.09 19.20
C LYS A 235 -6.08 15.19 20.13
N ALA A 236 -5.98 16.45 19.70
CA ALA A 236 -6.45 17.61 20.47
C ALA A 236 -7.98 17.79 20.42
N ARG A 237 -8.72 16.98 19.63
CA ARG A 237 -10.18 17.14 19.38
C ARG A 237 -10.55 18.50 18.82
N GLU A 238 -9.67 19.16 18.08
CA GLU A 238 -9.89 20.46 17.44
C GLU A 238 -10.62 20.28 16.12
N LEU A 239 -11.96 20.12 16.18
CA LEU A 239 -12.78 19.72 15.03
C LEU A 239 -12.57 20.63 13.81
N ASP A 240 -12.59 21.95 13.97
CA ASP A 240 -12.45 22.88 12.85
C ASP A 240 -11.06 22.79 12.20
N LYS A 241 -9.99 22.69 13.01
CA LYS A 241 -8.64 22.46 12.52
C LYS A 241 -8.52 21.09 11.81
N TYR A 242 -9.09 20.04 12.40
CA TYR A 242 -9.14 18.72 11.82
C TYR A 242 -9.85 18.73 10.46
N MET A 243 -11.01 19.37 10.37
CA MET A 243 -11.79 19.44 9.14
C MET A 243 -11.14 20.31 8.05
N ALA A 244 -10.27 21.26 8.40
CA ALA A 244 -9.53 22.08 7.44
C ALA A 244 -8.53 21.31 6.58
N PHE A 245 -8.23 20.06 6.90
CA PHE A 245 -7.40 19.17 6.07
C PHE A 245 -8.16 18.51 4.94
N TYR A 246 -9.50 18.51 4.97
CA TYR A 246 -10.32 17.77 4.01
C TYR A 246 -10.72 18.64 2.82
N SER A 247 -10.68 18.04 1.64
CA SER A 247 -11.13 18.67 0.40
C SER A 247 -12.64 18.92 0.42
N PRO A 248 -13.16 19.98 -0.20
CA PRO A 248 -14.60 20.13 -0.47
C PRO A 248 -15.21 18.91 -1.20
N GLU A 249 -14.39 18.20 -2.00
CA GLU A 249 -14.80 17.00 -2.76
C GLU A 249 -14.59 15.70 -1.99
N PHE A 250 -14.30 15.78 -0.69
CA PHE A 250 -14.10 14.62 0.15
C PHE A 250 -15.33 13.72 0.20
N VAL A 251 -15.08 12.41 0.06
CA VAL A 251 -16.08 11.36 0.28
C VAL A 251 -15.43 10.18 1.00
N ASN A 252 -16.07 9.68 2.05
CA ASN A 252 -15.72 8.43 2.71
C ASN A 252 -16.94 7.51 2.73
N ALA A 253 -16.88 6.40 1.99
CA ALA A 253 -18.01 5.54 1.73
C ALA A 253 -19.21 6.35 1.19
N ASP A 254 -20.27 6.50 1.98
CA ASP A 254 -21.48 7.26 1.66
C ASP A 254 -21.47 8.70 2.20
N LYS A 255 -20.45 9.10 2.96
CA LYS A 255 -20.38 10.39 3.64
C LYS A 255 -19.60 11.41 2.82
N ASN A 256 -20.28 12.46 2.38
CA ASN A 256 -19.62 13.67 1.89
C ASN A 256 -19.02 14.48 3.05
N LEU A 257 -18.32 15.58 2.75
CA LEU A 257 -17.63 16.41 3.75
C LEU A 257 -18.56 16.86 4.90
N LYS A 258 -19.80 17.28 4.59
CA LYS A 258 -20.77 17.72 5.60
C LYS A 258 -21.18 16.58 6.54
N ALA A 259 -21.50 15.42 5.97
CA ALA A 259 -21.86 14.24 6.77
C ALA A 259 -20.66 13.73 7.57
N TRP A 260 -19.45 13.83 7.01
CA TRP A 260 -18.21 13.50 7.72
C TRP A 260 -17.95 14.42 8.89
N HIS A 261 -18.15 15.74 8.71
CA HIS A 261 -18.04 16.71 9.81
C HIS A 261 -18.97 16.35 10.96
N ALA A 262 -20.27 16.13 10.68
CA ALA A 262 -21.24 15.76 11.70
C ALA A 262 -20.88 14.45 12.41
N TYR A 263 -20.40 13.45 11.66
CA TYR A 263 -19.91 12.19 12.23
C TYR A 263 -18.71 12.41 13.16
N LYS A 264 -17.70 13.18 12.76
CA LYS A 264 -16.53 13.47 13.60
C LYS A 264 -16.87 14.32 14.81
N GLN A 265 -17.79 15.27 14.66
CA GLN A 265 -18.31 16.04 15.81
C GLN A 265 -18.94 15.12 16.86
N ALA A 266 -19.76 14.16 16.42
CA ALA A 266 -20.33 13.16 17.32
C ALA A 266 -19.26 12.30 18.00
N VAL A 267 -18.28 11.80 17.24
CA VAL A 267 -17.15 11.00 17.78
C VAL A 267 -16.37 11.79 18.83
N PHE A 268 -16.04 13.06 18.55
CA PHE A 268 -15.29 13.91 19.49
C PHE A 268 -16.08 14.20 20.78
N GLY A 269 -17.41 14.24 20.71
CA GLY A 269 -18.30 14.46 21.87
C GLY A 269 -18.66 13.20 22.64
N THR A 270 -18.55 12.00 22.02
CA THR A 270 -19.00 10.74 22.62
C THR A 270 -18.09 10.26 23.75
N TYR A 271 -16.78 10.36 23.56
CA TYR A 271 -15.80 9.80 24.51
C TYR A 271 -15.32 10.86 25.49
N LYS A 272 -15.37 10.53 26.80
CA LYS A 272 -14.75 11.37 27.86
C LYS A 272 -13.23 11.30 27.74
N GLU A 273 -12.70 10.08 27.63
CA GLU A 273 -11.29 9.80 27.41
C GLU A 273 -11.11 9.25 26.00
N MET A 274 -10.24 9.85 25.24
CA MET A 274 -9.92 9.43 23.88
C MET A 274 -8.42 9.54 23.66
N THR A 275 -7.81 8.43 23.28
CA THR A 275 -6.41 8.40 22.85
C THR A 275 -6.32 7.92 21.42
N ILE A 276 -5.42 8.54 20.66
CA ILE A 276 -5.13 8.14 19.28
C ILE A 276 -3.62 8.16 19.10
N GLU A 277 -3.08 7.04 18.68
CA GLU A 277 -1.67 6.90 18.38
C GLU A 277 -1.50 6.48 16.92
N PHE A 278 -0.46 7.02 16.30
CA PHE A 278 -0.05 6.66 14.95
C PHE A 278 1.41 6.25 14.97
N ASP A 279 1.72 5.15 14.30
CA ASP A 279 3.08 4.64 14.12
C ASP A 279 3.32 4.21 12.67
N VAL A 280 4.56 3.85 12.36
CA VAL A 280 4.97 3.24 11.07
C VAL A 280 4.53 4.08 9.86
N MET A 281 4.54 5.42 9.99
CA MET A 281 4.09 6.30 8.91
C MET A 281 4.98 6.18 7.67
N ARG A 282 4.33 6.00 6.51
CA ARG A 282 4.92 6.03 5.17
C ARG A 282 4.22 7.08 4.32
N VAL A 283 4.97 7.82 3.53
CA VAL A 283 4.45 8.79 2.57
C VAL A 283 4.93 8.45 1.19
N ILE A 284 4.00 8.26 0.28
CA ILE A 284 4.24 7.99 -1.13
C ILE A 284 3.60 9.10 -1.94
N THR A 285 4.34 9.69 -2.88
CA THR A 285 3.82 10.73 -3.75
C THR A 285 3.87 10.33 -5.21
N HIS A 286 2.79 10.63 -5.91
CA HIS A 286 2.59 10.46 -7.34
C HIS A 286 2.19 11.82 -7.94
N PRO A 287 2.45 12.13 -9.21
CA PRO A 287 2.05 13.40 -9.82
C PRO A 287 0.58 13.80 -9.63
N LYS A 288 -0.31 12.82 -9.52
CA LYS A 288 -1.76 13.02 -9.43
C LYS A 288 -2.26 13.15 -7.98
N TYR A 289 -1.62 12.47 -7.04
CA TYR A 289 -2.04 12.42 -5.62
C TYR A 289 -0.93 11.86 -4.75
N ALA A 290 -1.10 11.94 -3.43
CA ALA A 290 -0.21 11.30 -2.48
C ALA A 290 -0.99 10.37 -1.53
N LEU A 291 -0.26 9.44 -0.91
CA LEU A 291 -0.78 8.51 0.08
C LEU A 291 0.04 8.62 1.36
N SER A 292 -0.62 8.93 2.49
CA SER A 292 -0.08 8.66 3.81
C SER A 292 -0.65 7.34 4.34
N LEU A 293 0.22 6.44 4.70
CA LEU A 293 -0.07 5.11 5.22
C LEU A 293 0.52 4.98 6.63
N MET A 294 -0.29 4.62 7.63
CA MET A 294 0.15 4.50 9.01
C MET A 294 -0.70 3.48 9.78
N ASN A 295 -0.17 2.94 10.87
CA ASN A 295 -0.99 2.25 11.84
C ASN A 295 -1.70 3.27 12.72
N GLN A 296 -2.95 2.99 13.08
CA GLN A 296 -3.76 3.74 14.01
C GLN A 296 -4.13 2.84 15.19
N ASP A 297 -3.93 3.32 16.41
CA ASP A 297 -4.49 2.76 17.63
C ASP A 297 -5.40 3.82 18.25
N PHE A 298 -6.72 3.61 18.14
CA PHE A 298 -7.74 4.48 18.72
C PHE A 298 -8.37 3.78 19.93
N ARG A 299 -8.46 4.49 21.04
CA ARG A 299 -9.15 4.04 22.25
C ARG A 299 -10.09 5.13 22.74
N GLY A 300 -11.36 4.76 22.91
CA GLY A 300 -12.40 5.63 23.44
C GLY A 300 -12.98 5.04 24.73
N ASP A 301 -12.85 5.76 25.84
CA ASP A 301 -13.22 5.30 27.18
C ASP A 301 -12.62 3.91 27.51
N LYS A 302 -13.27 3.15 28.41
CA LYS A 302 -12.76 1.82 28.82
C LYS A 302 -13.15 0.67 27.88
N HIS A 303 -13.99 0.91 26.87
CA HIS A 303 -14.70 -0.17 26.18
C HIS A 303 -14.54 -0.18 24.66
N PHE A 304 -14.05 0.86 24.04
CA PHE A 304 -13.90 0.91 22.58
C PHE A 304 -12.43 1.01 22.15
N THR A 305 -12.01 0.07 21.34
CA THR A 305 -10.68 0.06 20.74
C THR A 305 -10.80 -0.24 19.24
N SER A 306 -10.10 0.53 18.42
CA SER A 306 -10.01 0.33 16.98
C SER A 306 -8.55 0.42 16.55
N VAL A 307 -7.99 -0.72 16.15
CA VAL A 307 -6.57 -0.85 15.79
C VAL A 307 -6.45 -1.35 14.35
N GLY A 308 -5.67 -0.67 13.53
CA GLY A 308 -5.51 -1.07 12.15
C GLY A 308 -4.65 -0.09 11.34
N ARG A 309 -4.69 -0.21 10.02
CA ARG A 309 -4.01 0.75 9.14
C ARG A 309 -4.97 1.85 8.68
N LYS A 310 -4.45 3.07 8.70
CA LYS A 310 -5.10 4.27 8.18
C LYS A 310 -4.41 4.67 6.88
N MET A 311 -5.19 5.00 5.88
CA MET A 311 -4.76 5.50 4.59
C MET A 311 -5.43 6.84 4.32
N LEU A 312 -4.64 7.88 4.06
CA LEU A 312 -5.11 9.20 3.65
C LEU A 312 -4.63 9.47 2.23
N TYR A 313 -5.57 9.68 1.33
CA TYR A 313 -5.29 10.06 -0.04
C TYR A 313 -5.42 11.57 -0.18
N TRP A 314 -4.31 12.21 -0.58
CA TRP A 314 -4.16 13.65 -0.67
C TRP A 314 -4.13 14.10 -2.11
N MET A 315 -4.89 15.14 -2.44
CA MET A 315 -4.77 15.82 -3.74
C MET A 315 -4.43 17.29 -3.52
N ARG A 316 -3.76 17.91 -4.52
CA ARG A 316 -3.47 19.34 -4.47
C ARG A 316 -4.71 20.15 -4.78
N GLY A 317 -5.00 21.14 -3.94
CA GLY A 317 -5.97 22.18 -4.23
C GLY A 317 -5.42 23.21 -5.22
N THR A 318 -6.27 24.10 -5.65
CA THR A 318 -5.90 25.22 -6.54
C THR A 318 -4.92 26.22 -5.89
N ASP A 319 -4.86 26.22 -4.56
CA ASP A 319 -3.91 26.99 -3.75
C ASP A 319 -2.55 26.27 -3.57
N GLY A 320 -2.35 25.12 -4.21
CA GLY A 320 -1.14 24.32 -4.14
C GLY A 320 -0.99 23.47 -2.88
N ARG A 321 -1.90 23.58 -1.92
CA ARG A 321 -1.87 22.79 -0.68
C ARG A 321 -2.44 21.39 -0.89
N TRP A 322 -2.02 20.45 -0.04
CA TRP A 322 -2.54 19.10 -0.01
C TRP A 322 -3.78 18.97 0.87
N TYR A 323 -4.86 18.36 0.32
CA TYR A 323 -6.12 18.10 1.01
C TYR A 323 -6.51 16.63 0.91
N ILE A 324 -7.06 16.09 1.99
CA ILE A 324 -7.57 14.71 2.04
C ILE A 324 -8.85 14.63 1.20
N THR A 325 -8.82 13.80 0.17
CA THR A 325 -9.98 13.52 -0.68
C THR A 325 -10.62 12.19 -0.38
N ARG A 326 -9.83 11.24 0.18
CA ARG A 326 -10.29 9.92 0.59
C ARG A 326 -9.58 9.52 1.87
N GLU A 327 -10.30 8.85 2.75
CA GLU A 327 -9.78 8.25 3.97
C GLU A 327 -10.27 6.80 4.04
N VAL A 328 -9.36 5.87 4.31
CA VAL A 328 -9.68 4.45 4.44
C VAL A 328 -9.09 3.94 5.75
N PHE A 329 -9.85 3.12 6.44
CA PHE A 329 -9.38 2.39 7.62
C PHE A 329 -9.64 0.90 7.44
N GLU A 330 -8.67 0.08 7.79
CA GLU A 330 -8.76 -1.37 7.74
C GLU A 330 -8.30 -1.98 9.06
N ASN A 331 -9.02 -2.98 9.56
CA ASN A 331 -8.72 -3.69 10.81
C ASN A 331 -7.52 -4.64 10.67
N ARG A 332 -6.42 -4.15 10.09
CA ARG A 332 -5.14 -4.86 9.98
C ARG A 332 -4.00 -3.87 10.09
N LYS A 333 -2.96 -4.24 10.81
CA LYS A 333 -1.75 -3.41 10.93
C LYS A 333 -0.81 -3.63 9.74
N ILE A 334 -0.03 -2.59 9.47
CA ILE A 334 1.17 -2.68 8.63
C ILE A 334 2.20 -3.50 9.41
N LYS A 335 2.83 -4.45 8.72
CA LYS A 335 3.90 -5.29 9.26
C LYS A 335 5.12 -5.18 8.35
N PRO A 336 6.05 -4.28 8.63
CA PRO A 336 7.28 -4.18 7.86
C PRO A 336 8.04 -5.50 7.81
N MET A 337 8.73 -5.76 6.71
CA MET A 337 9.62 -6.91 6.57
C MET A 337 10.96 -6.62 7.22
N LYS A 338 11.56 -7.65 7.83
CA LYS A 338 12.93 -7.61 8.33
C LYS A 338 13.87 -8.09 7.24
N PHE A 339 14.84 -7.28 6.90
CA PHE A 339 15.85 -7.61 5.90
C PHE A 339 17.23 -7.73 6.56
N SER A 340 17.95 -8.80 6.25
CA SER A 340 19.38 -8.86 6.51
C SER A 340 20.17 -8.15 5.39
N GLN A 341 21.31 -7.59 5.72
CA GLN A 341 22.21 -7.01 4.73
C GLN A 341 22.65 -8.04 3.66
N ALA A 342 22.71 -9.32 4.02
CA ALA A 342 23.04 -10.40 3.09
C ALA A 342 21.94 -10.62 2.04
N GLU A 343 20.67 -10.54 2.41
CA GLU A 343 19.55 -10.64 1.47
C GLU A 343 19.55 -9.48 0.48
N ILE A 344 19.80 -8.25 0.96
CA ILE A 344 19.92 -7.06 0.12
C ILE A 344 21.11 -7.20 -0.85
N ALA A 345 22.28 -7.62 -0.35
CA ALA A 345 23.48 -7.81 -1.15
C ALA A 345 23.30 -8.89 -2.24
N ASN A 346 22.61 -9.98 -1.92
CA ASN A 346 22.34 -11.07 -2.88
C ASN A 346 21.43 -10.62 -4.03
N LEU A 347 20.49 -9.70 -3.81
CA LEU A 347 19.69 -9.12 -4.88
C LEU A 347 20.51 -8.21 -5.79
N SER A 348 21.34 -7.35 -5.23
CA SER A 348 22.18 -6.44 -6.00
C SER A 348 23.29 -7.15 -6.77
N SER A 349 23.84 -8.26 -6.26
CA SER A 349 24.90 -9.02 -6.93
C SER A 349 24.43 -9.84 -8.14
N ARG A 350 23.16 -10.25 -8.18
CA ARG A 350 22.55 -10.88 -9.36
C ARG A 350 22.34 -9.94 -10.56
N ARG A 351 22.70 -8.65 -10.44
CA ARG A 351 22.76 -7.68 -11.55
C ARG A 351 23.86 -7.99 -12.58
N SER A 352 24.91 -8.74 -12.20
CA SER A 352 26.15 -8.85 -12.98
C SER A 352 26.16 -9.93 -14.05
N SER A 353 25.23 -10.88 -14.05
CA SER A 353 25.31 -12.06 -14.94
C SER A 353 24.42 -11.99 -16.19
N ALA A 354 23.62 -10.94 -16.35
CA ALA A 354 22.71 -10.80 -17.50
C ALA A 354 23.12 -9.75 -18.54
N SER A 355 24.23 -9.07 -18.37
CA SER A 355 24.77 -8.13 -19.36
C SER A 355 26.19 -8.54 -19.78
N ILE A 356 26.35 -8.62 -21.11
CA ILE A 356 27.55 -8.80 -21.92
C ILE A 356 27.69 -10.22 -22.51
N SER A 357 26.86 -10.50 -23.50
CA SER A 357 27.29 -11.23 -24.69
C SER A 357 27.13 -10.28 -25.87
N THR A 358 28.00 -9.28 -25.95
CA THR A 358 28.29 -8.62 -27.21
C THR A 358 29.17 -9.55 -28.02
N GLY A 359 28.54 -10.37 -28.85
CA GLY A 359 29.23 -11.10 -29.90
C GLY A 359 29.88 -10.12 -30.86
N ILE A 360 31.18 -9.93 -30.72
CA ILE A 360 32.03 -9.39 -31.77
C ILE A 360 32.14 -10.51 -32.83
N GLY A 361 31.26 -10.48 -33.80
CA GLY A 361 31.37 -11.26 -35.02
C GLY A 361 32.51 -10.69 -35.85
N SER A 362 33.66 -11.34 -35.81
CA SER A 362 34.73 -11.15 -36.79
C SER A 362 34.24 -11.56 -38.18
N THR A 363 34.19 -10.62 -39.09
CA THR A 363 34.07 -10.86 -40.52
C THR A 363 35.31 -11.59 -41.02
N PRO A 364 35.19 -12.69 -41.80
CA PRO A 364 36.30 -13.16 -42.61
C PRO A 364 36.34 -12.38 -43.92
N ASN A 365 37.52 -11.83 -44.24
CA ASN A 365 37.88 -11.42 -45.59
C ASN A 365 37.83 -12.61 -46.54
N LEU A 366 37.13 -12.45 -47.65
CA LEU A 366 37.54 -12.77 -49.02
C LEU A 366 36.56 -12.14 -50.00
#